data_9a7419a4d53c590c5c80764ce831093b
#
_entry.id   9a7419a4d53c590c5c80764ce831093b
#
_cell.length_a   1.000
_cell.length_b   1.000
_cell.length_c   1.000
_cell.angle_alpha   90.00
_cell.angle_beta   90.00
_cell.angle_gamma   90.00
#
_symmetry.space_group_name_H-M   'P 1'
#
loop_
_entity.id
_entity.type
_entity.pdbx_description
1 polymer ?
#
loop_
_entity_poly.entity_id
_entity_poly.type
_entity_poly.pdbx_seq_one_letter_code
_entity_poly.pdbx_strand_id
1 'polypeptide(L)'
;MLVQAGCGLRECKLDASWYGVPQLRKRLFVIGRLGERHGFLDSSLVKARTERQTVISDVLDIPEGWVYARPFRAERGVRGIHEPFPTVTRTAWERLTDRYLNNPHPADPVPASQAAMLTTRQLAMLQGFPEGWQWKAATRQDIHQMIANAVPSPLAEAIGRVILARENGRTIPEVEGRFMNWLMGTGRSPQSARNVKSQVNRARRLLAGRTFSEAGLELARLELNAELETLTVRTRSDLRAALRLYAEYLDRKGKAAHSRIAKISRMAA
;
A
#
# COMPACT_ATOMS: atom_id res chain seq x y z
N MET A 1 -2.60 8.45 -19.90
CA MET A 1 -4.07 8.48 -19.80
C MET A 1 -4.60 8.95 -18.45
N LEU A 2 -4.42 8.22 -17.32
CA LEU A 2 -5.01 8.64 -16.01
C LEU A 2 -4.53 10.02 -15.53
N VAL A 3 -3.23 10.32 -15.65
CA VAL A 3 -2.67 11.63 -15.26
C VAL A 3 -3.22 12.74 -16.14
N GLN A 4 -3.33 12.51 -17.45
CA GLN A 4 -3.90 13.49 -18.40
C GLN A 4 -5.39 13.74 -18.11
N ALA A 5 -6.09 12.77 -17.52
CA ALA A 5 -7.47 12.93 -17.05
C ALA A 5 -7.60 13.67 -15.69
N GLY A 6 -6.49 14.21 -15.14
CA GLY A 6 -6.52 14.92 -13.86
C GLY A 6 -6.56 14.01 -12.62
N CYS A 7 -6.19 12.73 -12.76
CA CYS A 7 -6.12 11.82 -11.63
C CYS A 7 -4.78 11.94 -10.89
N GLY A 8 -4.85 12.07 -9.57
CA GLY A 8 -3.72 11.74 -8.71
C GLY A 8 -3.52 10.24 -8.66
N LEU A 9 -2.28 9.77 -8.76
CA LEU A 9 -1.94 8.35 -8.74
C LEU A 9 -1.16 7.98 -7.48
N ARG A 10 -1.45 6.79 -6.98
CA ARG A 10 -0.58 6.07 -6.05
C ARG A 10 -0.14 4.76 -6.70
N GLU A 11 1.11 4.67 -7.01
CA GLU A 11 1.77 3.44 -7.42
C GLU A 11 2.49 2.85 -6.22
N CYS A 12 2.18 1.61 -5.86
CA CYS A 12 2.80 0.96 -4.71
C CYS A 12 2.99 -0.54 -4.94
N LYS A 13 4.16 -1.03 -4.58
CA LYS A 13 4.44 -2.45 -4.53
C LYS A 13 4.18 -2.94 -3.11
N LEU A 14 3.11 -3.71 -2.93
CA LEU A 14 2.71 -4.26 -1.65
C LEU A 14 3.08 -5.74 -1.57
N ASP A 15 3.58 -6.15 -0.40
CA ASP A 15 3.82 -7.55 -0.07
C ASP A 15 2.68 -8.03 0.83
N ALA A 16 1.95 -9.04 0.39
CA ALA A 16 0.75 -9.54 1.05
C ALA A 16 1.00 -10.01 2.49
N SER A 17 2.23 -10.44 2.80
CA SER A 17 2.61 -10.86 4.15
C SER A 17 2.47 -9.78 5.22
N TRP A 18 2.48 -8.51 4.83
CA TRP A 18 2.23 -7.36 5.72
C TRP A 18 0.76 -6.95 5.81
N TYR A 19 -0.15 -7.72 5.21
CA TYR A 19 -1.57 -7.40 5.14
C TYR A 19 -2.45 -8.61 5.47
N GLY A 20 -2.01 -9.45 6.41
CA GLY A 20 -2.77 -10.58 6.92
C GLY A 20 -2.75 -11.84 6.03
N VAL A 21 -1.81 -11.93 5.09
CA VAL A 21 -1.68 -13.09 4.21
C VAL A 21 -0.34 -13.80 4.49
N PRO A 22 -0.30 -15.08 4.85
CA PRO A 22 0.93 -15.78 5.20
C PRO A 22 1.76 -16.15 3.94
N GLN A 23 1.98 -15.17 3.08
CA GLN A 23 2.61 -15.39 1.76
C GLN A 23 3.46 -14.20 1.31
N LEU A 24 4.68 -14.46 0.88
CA LEU A 24 5.55 -13.49 0.20
C LEU A 24 5.02 -13.28 -1.24
N ARG A 25 4.05 -12.40 -1.37
CA ARG A 25 3.42 -12.08 -2.66
C ARG A 25 3.45 -10.59 -2.92
N LYS A 26 4.43 -10.17 -3.70
CA LYS A 26 4.58 -8.76 -4.09
C LYS A 26 3.76 -8.47 -5.34
N ARG A 27 2.91 -7.45 -5.27
CA ARG A 27 2.10 -6.98 -6.41
C ARG A 27 2.17 -5.48 -6.52
N LEU A 28 2.20 -5.00 -7.76
CA LEU A 28 2.06 -3.58 -8.08
C LEU A 28 0.57 -3.23 -8.08
N PHE A 29 0.22 -2.21 -7.31
CA PHE A 29 -1.09 -1.58 -7.33
C PHE A 29 -0.96 -0.17 -7.85
N VAL A 30 -1.87 0.22 -8.73
CA VAL A 30 -2.02 1.59 -9.21
C VAL A 30 -3.42 2.04 -8.83
N ILE A 31 -3.48 3.02 -7.93
CA ILE A 31 -4.75 3.56 -7.44
C ILE A 31 -4.83 5.00 -7.92
N GLY A 32 -5.85 5.30 -8.72
CA GLY A 32 -6.10 6.63 -9.26
C GLY A 32 -7.39 7.23 -8.72
N ARG A 33 -7.38 8.53 -8.43
CA ARG A 33 -8.57 9.29 -8.08
C ARG A 33 -8.55 10.65 -8.74
N LEU A 34 -9.68 11.02 -9.36
CA LEU A 34 -9.84 12.31 -10.01
C LEU A 34 -9.71 13.45 -8.98
N GLY A 35 -8.96 14.50 -9.34
CA GLY A 35 -8.77 15.68 -8.52
C GLY A 35 -7.85 15.51 -7.30
N GLU A 36 -7.27 14.33 -7.09
CA GLU A 36 -6.30 14.09 -6.02
C GLU A 36 -4.85 14.38 -6.44
N ARG A 37 -3.97 14.50 -5.46
CA ARG A 37 -2.52 14.56 -5.68
C ARG A 37 -1.91 13.18 -5.83
N HIS A 38 -0.76 13.13 -6.49
CA HIS A 38 0.08 11.93 -6.45
C HIS A 38 0.46 11.57 -5.00
N GLY A 39 0.47 10.29 -4.69
CA GLY A 39 0.84 9.78 -3.37
C GLY A 39 -0.21 9.98 -2.27
N PHE A 40 -1.45 10.27 -2.61
CA PHE A 40 -2.52 10.60 -1.65
C PHE A 40 -2.86 9.49 -0.62
N LEU A 41 -2.40 8.26 -0.81
CA LEU A 41 -2.59 7.13 0.12
C LEU A 41 -1.28 6.65 0.79
N ASP A 42 -0.15 7.33 0.60
CA ASP A 42 1.18 6.85 1.03
C ASP A 42 1.22 6.44 2.50
N SER A 43 0.88 7.35 3.40
CA SER A 43 0.90 7.07 4.85
C SER A 43 -0.18 6.10 5.27
N SER A 44 -1.35 6.13 4.65
CA SER A 44 -2.48 5.27 5.00
C SER A 44 -2.20 3.80 4.68
N LEU A 45 -1.60 3.51 3.53
CA LEU A 45 -1.21 2.13 3.17
C LEU A 45 -0.10 1.58 4.06
N VAL A 46 0.85 2.43 4.49
CA VAL A 46 1.88 2.02 5.46
C VAL A 46 1.26 1.71 6.82
N LYS A 47 0.34 2.56 7.31
CA LYS A 47 -0.36 2.36 8.59
C LYS A 47 -1.31 1.17 8.60
N ALA A 48 -1.76 0.71 7.42
CA ALA A 48 -2.62 -0.46 7.28
C ALA A 48 -1.87 -1.80 7.36
N ARG A 49 -0.54 -1.78 7.49
CA ARG A 49 0.25 -3.00 7.69
C ARG A 49 -0.02 -3.61 9.06
N THR A 50 0.09 -4.92 9.12
CA THR A 50 0.18 -5.67 10.39
C THR A 50 1.47 -5.32 11.12
N GLU A 51 1.53 -5.50 12.44
CA GLU A 51 2.71 -5.24 13.26
C GLU A 51 3.92 -6.10 12.86
N ARG A 52 3.64 -7.33 12.43
CA ARG A 52 4.62 -8.28 11.88
C ARG A 52 4.11 -8.92 10.60
N GLN A 53 4.98 -9.56 9.86
CA GLN A 53 4.54 -10.41 8.74
C GLN A 53 3.69 -11.57 9.25
N THR A 54 2.60 -11.84 8.53
CA THR A 54 1.78 -13.04 8.76
C THR A 54 2.56 -14.26 8.26
N VAL A 55 2.61 -15.30 9.05
CA VAL A 55 3.37 -16.53 8.82
C VAL A 55 2.44 -17.74 8.64
N ILE A 56 2.97 -18.86 8.20
CA ILE A 56 2.20 -20.07 7.90
C ILE A 56 1.39 -20.52 9.13
N SER A 57 2.00 -20.56 10.31
CA SER A 57 1.37 -20.97 11.57
C SER A 57 0.24 -20.05 12.07
N ASP A 58 0.10 -18.86 11.51
CA ASP A 58 -1.05 -17.99 11.82
C ASP A 58 -2.36 -18.49 11.17
N VAL A 59 -2.26 -19.39 10.19
CA VAL A 59 -3.41 -19.84 9.38
C VAL A 59 -3.51 -21.36 9.30
N LEU A 60 -2.39 -22.08 9.35
CA LEU A 60 -2.34 -23.53 9.25
C LEU A 60 -1.67 -24.14 10.47
N ASP A 61 -2.27 -25.21 10.98
CA ASP A 61 -1.63 -26.12 11.93
C ASP A 61 -0.89 -27.21 11.14
N ILE A 62 0.44 -27.25 11.27
CA ILE A 62 1.35 -28.19 10.60
C ILE A 62 2.22 -28.84 11.68
N PRO A 63 1.88 -30.05 12.16
CA PRO A 63 2.58 -30.71 13.26
C PRO A 63 4.07 -30.92 13.02
N GLU A 64 4.48 -31.12 11.77
CA GLU A 64 5.88 -31.30 11.38
C GLU A 64 6.73 -30.04 11.57
N GLY A 65 6.11 -28.88 11.70
CA GLY A 65 6.79 -27.60 11.80
C GLY A 65 7.42 -27.08 10.50
N TRP A 66 7.36 -27.88 9.42
CA TRP A 66 7.97 -27.61 8.12
C TRP A 66 7.02 -27.95 6.98
N VAL A 67 7.07 -27.14 5.92
CA VAL A 67 6.31 -27.37 4.69
C VAL A 67 7.21 -27.38 3.47
N TYR A 68 6.88 -28.21 2.50
CA TYR A 68 7.53 -28.17 1.19
C TYR A 68 6.80 -27.20 0.27
N ALA A 69 7.57 -26.31 -0.36
CA ALA A 69 7.11 -25.44 -1.43
C ALA A 69 7.97 -25.70 -2.66
N ARG A 70 7.38 -26.03 -3.81
CA ARG A 70 8.17 -26.21 -5.02
C ARG A 70 9.06 -24.98 -5.25
N PRO A 71 10.40 -25.16 -5.31
CA PRO A 71 11.31 -24.03 -5.48
C PRO A 71 11.14 -23.38 -6.86
N PHE A 72 11.23 -22.08 -6.88
CA PHE A 72 11.36 -21.33 -8.12
C PHE A 72 12.84 -21.02 -8.35
N ARG A 73 13.41 -21.53 -9.46
CA ARG A 73 14.85 -21.42 -9.75
C ARG A 73 15.72 -22.09 -8.67
N ALA A 74 16.70 -21.37 -8.14
CA ALA A 74 17.66 -21.84 -7.13
C ALA A 74 17.24 -21.47 -5.70
N GLU A 75 15.93 -21.47 -5.40
CA GLU A 75 15.45 -21.23 -4.05
C GLU A 75 15.30 -22.53 -3.26
N ARG A 76 15.33 -22.44 -1.92
CA ARG A 76 15.08 -23.58 -1.04
C ARG A 76 13.63 -24.07 -1.13
N GLY A 77 13.43 -25.37 -0.99
CA GLY A 77 12.11 -26.00 -1.04
C GLY A 77 11.43 -26.11 0.31
N VAL A 78 12.21 -26.23 1.40
CA VAL A 78 11.64 -26.39 2.76
C VAL A 78 11.51 -25.05 3.45
N ARG A 79 10.34 -24.81 4.06
CA ARG A 79 9.99 -23.57 4.78
C ARG A 79 9.50 -23.91 6.18
N GLY A 80 9.93 -23.10 7.15
CA GLY A 80 9.41 -23.19 8.51
C GLY A 80 8.01 -22.59 8.61
N ILE A 81 7.20 -23.09 9.53
CA ILE A 81 5.85 -22.54 9.77
C ILE A 81 5.86 -21.13 10.33
N HIS A 82 6.97 -20.68 10.91
CA HIS A 82 7.15 -19.34 11.47
C HIS A 82 7.69 -18.33 10.44
N GLU A 83 7.63 -18.67 9.17
CA GLU A 83 7.93 -17.75 8.07
C GLU A 83 6.76 -17.69 7.07
N PRO A 84 6.66 -16.63 6.24
CA PRO A 84 5.65 -16.57 5.19
C PRO A 84 5.94 -17.61 4.12
N PHE A 85 4.90 -18.24 3.58
CA PHE A 85 4.99 -19.15 2.44
C PHE A 85 5.45 -18.40 1.18
N PRO A 86 6.18 -18.98 0.25
CA PRO A 86 6.47 -18.39 -1.05
C PRO A 86 5.18 -18.10 -1.84
N THR A 87 5.27 -17.31 -2.90
CA THR A 87 4.11 -17.04 -3.75
C THR A 87 3.46 -18.35 -4.22
N VAL A 88 2.17 -18.53 -3.87
CA VAL A 88 1.38 -19.65 -4.38
C VAL A 88 1.23 -19.51 -5.88
N THR A 89 1.73 -20.50 -6.61
CA THR A 89 1.69 -20.59 -8.08
C THR A 89 0.82 -21.75 -8.49
N ARG A 90 0.48 -21.83 -9.78
CA ARG A 90 -0.25 -22.97 -10.35
C ARG A 90 0.41 -24.33 -10.07
N THR A 91 1.74 -24.35 -9.93
CA THR A 91 2.53 -25.56 -9.69
C THR A 91 2.95 -25.77 -8.23
N ALA A 92 2.44 -24.93 -7.29
CA ALA A 92 2.77 -25.04 -5.86
C ALA A 92 2.33 -26.38 -5.23
N TRP A 93 1.39 -27.10 -5.86
CA TRP A 93 0.90 -28.42 -5.45
C TRP A 93 1.73 -29.59 -5.96
N GLU A 94 2.71 -29.33 -6.82
CA GLU A 94 3.53 -30.42 -7.38
C GLU A 94 4.32 -31.11 -6.27
N ARG A 95 4.31 -32.43 -6.36
CA ARG A 95 4.96 -33.28 -5.36
C ARG A 95 6.47 -33.06 -5.36
N LEU A 96 7.06 -33.40 -4.22
CA LEU A 96 8.48 -33.56 -4.07
C LEU A 96 9.01 -34.56 -5.11
N THR A 97 10.02 -34.17 -5.86
CA THR A 97 10.62 -34.99 -6.91
C THR A 97 11.87 -35.69 -6.41
N ASP A 98 12.18 -36.88 -6.97
CA ASP A 98 13.43 -37.62 -6.67
C ASP A 98 14.65 -36.74 -6.92
N ARG A 99 14.60 -35.89 -7.96
CA ARG A 99 15.68 -34.93 -8.25
C ARG A 99 15.93 -34.00 -7.06
N TYR A 100 14.89 -33.50 -6.40
CA TYR A 100 15.05 -32.61 -5.25
C TYR A 100 15.48 -33.38 -4.01
N LEU A 101 14.97 -34.59 -3.81
CA LEU A 101 15.37 -35.44 -2.69
C LEU A 101 16.88 -35.82 -2.78
N ASN A 102 17.38 -36.07 -3.98
CA ASN A 102 18.79 -36.45 -4.21
C ASN A 102 19.73 -35.22 -4.23
N ASN A 103 19.20 -34.03 -4.48
CA ASN A 103 19.98 -32.78 -4.51
C ASN A 103 19.19 -31.63 -3.87
N PRO A 104 18.99 -31.67 -2.53
CA PRO A 104 18.26 -30.63 -1.79
C PRO A 104 19.05 -29.32 -1.79
N HIS A 105 18.33 -28.22 -1.56
CA HIS A 105 18.99 -26.93 -1.44
C HIS A 105 19.81 -26.86 -0.13
N PRO A 106 21.06 -26.34 -0.16
CA PRO A 106 21.93 -26.30 1.04
C PRO A 106 21.35 -25.53 2.22
N ALA A 107 20.45 -24.57 1.96
CA ALA A 107 19.79 -23.79 2.99
C ALA A 107 18.43 -24.36 3.44
N ASP A 108 18.07 -25.58 3.05
CA ASP A 108 16.92 -26.26 3.62
C ASP A 108 17.20 -26.59 5.10
N PRO A 109 16.33 -26.20 6.02
CA PRO A 109 16.59 -26.36 7.45
C PRO A 109 16.50 -27.82 7.91
N VAL A 110 15.74 -28.65 7.19
CA VAL A 110 15.59 -30.10 7.38
C VAL A 110 15.49 -30.79 6.03
N PRO A 111 15.73 -32.12 5.96
CA PRO A 111 15.50 -32.91 4.74
C PRO A 111 14.05 -32.71 4.24
N ALA A 112 13.90 -32.55 2.92
CA ALA A 112 12.58 -32.31 2.33
C ALA A 112 11.57 -33.44 2.58
N SER A 113 12.03 -34.67 2.85
CA SER A 113 11.19 -35.79 3.26
C SER A 113 10.49 -35.62 4.62
N GLN A 114 10.97 -34.71 5.45
CA GLN A 114 10.39 -34.38 6.75
C GLN A 114 9.39 -33.19 6.69
N ALA A 115 9.25 -32.56 5.53
CA ALA A 115 8.36 -31.43 5.34
C ALA A 115 6.99 -31.86 4.85
N ALA A 116 5.92 -31.28 5.41
CA ALA A 116 4.55 -31.56 5.00
C ALA A 116 4.28 -31.05 3.57
N MET A 117 3.55 -31.87 2.81
CA MET A 117 3.03 -31.49 1.49
C MET A 117 1.65 -30.87 1.67
N LEU A 118 1.50 -29.58 1.30
CA LEU A 118 0.23 -28.89 1.46
C LEU A 118 -0.83 -29.38 0.48
N THR A 119 -2.03 -29.55 0.98
CA THR A 119 -3.22 -29.85 0.19
C THR A 119 -3.69 -28.61 -0.59
N THR A 120 -4.54 -28.82 -1.61
CA THR A 120 -5.20 -27.72 -2.34
C THR A 120 -5.95 -26.76 -1.41
N ARG A 121 -6.62 -27.31 -0.39
CA ARG A 121 -7.33 -26.53 0.63
C ARG A 121 -6.37 -25.64 1.44
N GLN A 122 -5.29 -26.19 1.93
CA GLN A 122 -4.26 -25.44 2.65
C GLN A 122 -3.60 -24.36 1.79
N LEU A 123 -3.29 -24.66 0.51
CA LEU A 123 -2.78 -23.64 -0.43
C LEU A 123 -3.79 -22.52 -0.66
N ALA A 124 -5.10 -22.83 -0.72
CA ALA A 124 -6.14 -21.82 -0.83
C ALA A 124 -6.23 -20.96 0.45
N MET A 125 -6.11 -21.55 1.63
CA MET A 125 -6.07 -20.82 2.91
C MET A 125 -4.85 -19.87 2.97
N LEU A 126 -3.67 -20.30 2.51
CA LEU A 126 -2.49 -19.43 2.40
C LEU A 126 -2.68 -18.26 1.43
N GLN A 127 -3.61 -18.37 0.49
CA GLN A 127 -3.99 -17.29 -0.43
C GLN A 127 -5.09 -16.39 0.16
N GLY A 128 -5.65 -16.74 1.34
CA GLY A 128 -6.70 -15.99 2.01
C GLY A 128 -8.12 -16.43 1.67
N PHE A 129 -8.32 -17.60 1.08
CA PHE A 129 -9.66 -18.17 0.94
C PHE A 129 -10.12 -18.77 2.26
N PRO A 130 -11.42 -18.66 2.61
CA PRO A 130 -11.99 -19.36 3.75
C PRO A 130 -11.83 -20.88 3.64
N GLU A 131 -11.69 -21.55 4.77
CA GLU A 131 -11.47 -23.00 4.82
C GLU A 131 -12.56 -23.80 4.09
N GLY A 132 -13.84 -23.38 4.19
CA GLY A 132 -14.99 -24.02 3.56
C GLY A 132 -15.28 -23.57 2.13
N TRP A 133 -14.35 -22.89 1.45
CA TRP A 133 -14.59 -22.38 0.10
C TRP A 133 -14.87 -23.49 -0.90
N GLN A 134 -15.99 -23.38 -1.62
CA GLN A 134 -16.42 -24.35 -2.62
C GLN A 134 -15.91 -23.96 -4.01
N TRP A 135 -15.18 -24.86 -4.63
CA TRP A 135 -14.64 -24.69 -5.97
C TRP A 135 -15.58 -25.24 -7.02
N LYS A 136 -15.97 -24.41 -7.98
CA LYS A 136 -16.73 -24.81 -9.16
C LYS A 136 -15.79 -24.80 -10.38
N ALA A 137 -15.00 -25.84 -10.54
CA ALA A 137 -14.07 -25.99 -11.63
C ALA A 137 -14.07 -27.43 -12.15
N ALA A 138 -13.76 -27.63 -13.44
CA ALA A 138 -13.77 -28.93 -14.08
C ALA A 138 -12.60 -29.83 -13.64
N THR A 139 -11.45 -29.22 -13.37
CA THR A 139 -10.25 -29.98 -13.00
C THR A 139 -9.56 -29.39 -11.77
N ARG A 140 -8.77 -30.22 -11.09
CA ARG A 140 -7.90 -29.78 -9.99
C ARG A 140 -6.88 -28.72 -10.44
N GLN A 141 -6.41 -28.81 -11.67
CA GLN A 141 -5.47 -27.84 -12.24
C GLN A 141 -6.12 -26.46 -12.40
N ASP A 142 -7.39 -26.41 -12.78
CA ASP A 142 -8.15 -25.15 -12.88
C ASP A 142 -8.31 -24.52 -11.49
N ILE A 143 -8.60 -25.31 -10.46
CA ILE A 143 -8.67 -24.83 -9.07
C ILE A 143 -7.32 -24.20 -8.66
N HIS A 144 -6.19 -24.86 -8.93
CA HIS A 144 -4.87 -24.32 -8.61
C HIS A 144 -4.57 -23.03 -9.39
N GLN A 145 -5.00 -22.95 -10.66
CA GLN A 145 -4.87 -21.74 -11.44
C GLN A 145 -5.72 -20.58 -10.86
N MET A 146 -6.95 -20.87 -10.42
CA MET A 146 -7.82 -19.89 -9.78
C MET A 146 -7.21 -19.38 -8.47
N ILE A 147 -6.70 -20.28 -7.61
CA ILE A 147 -6.00 -19.91 -6.38
C ILE A 147 -4.80 -19.03 -6.69
N ALA A 148 -3.95 -19.44 -7.63
CA ALA A 148 -2.72 -18.73 -7.98
C ALA A 148 -2.99 -17.31 -8.55
N ASN A 149 -4.08 -17.14 -9.31
CA ASN A 149 -4.44 -15.88 -9.94
C ASN A 149 -5.21 -14.92 -9.02
N ALA A 150 -5.78 -15.43 -7.93
CA ALA A 150 -6.57 -14.61 -7.03
C ALA A 150 -5.74 -13.49 -6.38
N VAL A 151 -6.36 -12.35 -6.19
CA VAL A 151 -5.87 -11.33 -5.26
C VAL A 151 -6.23 -11.79 -3.85
N PRO A 152 -5.26 -11.91 -2.93
CA PRO A 152 -5.56 -12.32 -1.55
C PRO A 152 -6.57 -11.40 -0.90
N SER A 153 -7.67 -11.97 -0.37
CA SER A 153 -8.78 -11.17 0.17
C SER A 153 -8.37 -10.26 1.34
N PRO A 154 -7.50 -10.66 2.30
CA PRO A 154 -7.06 -9.74 3.35
C PRO A 154 -6.28 -8.52 2.81
N LEU A 155 -5.44 -8.71 1.79
CA LEU A 155 -4.74 -7.61 1.14
C LEU A 155 -5.73 -6.67 0.41
N ALA A 156 -6.70 -7.24 -0.32
CA ALA A 156 -7.72 -6.46 -1.01
C ALA A 156 -8.60 -5.69 -0.01
N GLU A 157 -8.96 -6.30 1.11
CA GLU A 157 -9.71 -5.67 2.19
C GLU A 157 -8.93 -4.51 2.82
N ALA A 158 -7.65 -4.69 3.13
CA ALA A 158 -6.81 -3.63 3.70
C ALA A 158 -6.74 -2.41 2.75
N ILE A 159 -6.56 -2.64 1.45
CA ILE A 159 -6.59 -1.56 0.44
C ILE A 159 -7.97 -0.91 0.38
N GLY A 160 -9.03 -1.71 0.35
CA GLY A 160 -10.42 -1.22 0.31
C GLY A 160 -10.78 -0.37 1.54
N ARG A 161 -10.37 -0.78 2.74
CA ARG A 161 -10.54 -0.01 3.99
C ARG A 161 -9.83 1.35 3.93
N VAL A 162 -8.60 1.38 3.38
CA VAL A 162 -7.84 2.63 3.21
C VAL A 162 -8.54 3.58 2.24
N ILE A 163 -9.02 3.06 1.11
CA ILE A 163 -9.76 3.83 0.12
C ILE A 163 -11.07 4.36 0.74
N LEU A 164 -11.84 3.51 1.39
CA LEU A 164 -13.11 3.88 2.02
C LEU A 164 -12.93 4.92 3.14
N ALA A 165 -11.90 4.77 3.97
CA ALA A 165 -11.56 5.75 5.00
C ALA A 165 -11.22 7.11 4.38
N ARG A 166 -10.57 7.11 3.22
CA ARG A 166 -10.27 8.32 2.47
C ARG A 166 -11.54 8.96 1.88
N GLU A 167 -12.42 8.14 1.29
CA GLU A 167 -13.71 8.60 0.74
C GLU A 167 -14.60 9.23 1.82
N ASN A 168 -14.64 8.61 2.99
CA ASN A 168 -15.45 9.08 4.14
C ASN A 168 -14.79 10.22 4.92
N GLY A 169 -13.68 10.79 4.46
CA GLY A 169 -12.97 11.86 5.14
C GLY A 169 -12.33 11.49 6.48
N ARG A 170 -12.28 10.20 6.83
CA ARG A 170 -11.66 9.72 8.09
C ARG A 170 -10.15 9.82 8.11
N THR A 171 -9.53 9.83 6.94
CA THR A 171 -8.09 10.04 6.80
C THR A 171 -7.81 11.35 6.10
N ILE A 172 -6.82 12.09 6.61
CA ILE A 172 -6.33 13.33 6.03
C ILE A 172 -4.94 13.06 5.49
N PRO A 173 -4.63 13.35 4.22
CA PRO A 173 -3.28 13.25 3.72
C PRO A 173 -2.36 14.13 4.54
N GLU A 174 -1.20 13.58 4.89
CA GLU A 174 -0.21 14.32 5.65
C GLU A 174 0.27 15.55 4.88
N VAL A 175 0.44 16.65 5.60
CA VAL A 175 1.15 17.81 5.09
C VAL A 175 2.61 17.41 4.90
N GLU A 176 3.17 17.71 3.74
CA GLU A 176 4.54 17.31 3.41
C GLU A 176 5.54 17.74 4.49
N GLY A 177 6.42 16.80 4.90
CA GLY A 177 7.37 17.05 6.00
C GLY A 177 8.28 18.26 5.77
N ARG A 178 8.68 18.50 4.52
CA ARG A 178 9.51 19.65 4.15
C ARG A 178 8.80 21.00 4.22
N PHE A 179 7.47 21.02 4.30
CA PHE A 179 6.71 22.26 4.46
C PHE A 179 7.06 23.00 5.75
N MET A 180 7.23 22.28 6.85
CA MET A 180 7.68 22.87 8.11
C MET A 180 9.04 23.56 7.98
N ASN A 181 10.01 22.91 7.34
CA ASN A 181 11.34 23.48 7.12
C ASN A 181 11.28 24.70 6.22
N TRP A 182 10.44 24.67 5.18
CA TRP A 182 10.22 25.81 4.31
C TRP A 182 9.62 27.00 5.08
N LEU A 183 8.62 26.80 5.95
CA LEU A 183 8.04 27.85 6.79
C LEU A 183 9.10 28.47 7.71
N MET A 184 9.93 27.66 8.34
CA MET A 184 11.03 28.16 9.18
C MET A 184 12.06 28.96 8.35
N GLY A 185 12.35 28.52 7.13
CA GLY A 185 13.21 29.25 6.17
C GLY A 185 12.63 30.61 5.73
N THR A 186 11.32 30.84 5.90
CA THR A 186 10.71 32.18 5.71
C THR A 186 10.75 33.08 6.96
N GLY A 187 11.50 32.69 8.00
CA GLY A 187 11.64 33.47 9.25
C GLY A 187 10.60 33.15 10.33
N ARG A 188 9.77 32.12 10.16
CA ARG A 188 8.77 31.73 11.18
C ARG A 188 9.41 30.89 12.28
N SER A 189 8.94 31.10 13.52
CA SER A 189 9.33 30.27 14.64
C SER A 189 8.81 28.83 14.47
N PRO A 190 9.46 27.81 15.10
CA PRO A 190 8.98 26.43 15.06
C PRO A 190 7.53 26.28 15.56
N GLN A 191 7.12 27.07 16.55
CA GLN A 191 5.75 27.07 17.07
C GLN A 191 4.77 27.63 16.05
N SER A 192 5.09 28.74 15.39
CA SER A 192 4.27 29.33 14.33
C SER A 192 4.10 28.35 13.14
N ALA A 193 5.18 27.68 12.74
CA ALA A 193 5.13 26.68 11.68
C ALA A 193 4.24 25.48 12.04
N ARG A 194 4.29 24.97 13.30
CA ARG A 194 3.36 23.94 13.79
C ARG A 194 1.90 24.40 13.74
N ASN A 195 1.63 25.62 14.13
CA ASN A 195 0.28 26.18 14.09
C ASN A 195 -0.25 26.25 12.66
N VAL A 196 0.56 26.73 11.70
CA VAL A 196 0.16 26.75 10.27
C VAL A 196 -0.12 25.33 9.77
N LYS A 197 0.74 24.34 10.06
CA LYS A 197 0.50 22.94 9.70
C LYS A 197 -0.81 22.40 10.29
N SER A 198 -1.10 22.73 11.54
CA SER A 198 -2.36 22.36 12.22
C SER A 198 -3.57 22.96 11.52
N GLN A 199 -3.49 24.21 11.11
CA GLN A 199 -4.59 24.89 10.37
C GLN A 199 -4.80 24.29 8.98
N VAL A 200 -3.73 23.91 8.24
CA VAL A 200 -3.87 23.18 6.98
C VAL A 200 -4.62 21.85 7.21
N ASN A 201 -4.26 21.11 8.24
CA ASN A 201 -4.94 19.85 8.57
C ASN A 201 -6.41 20.09 8.95
N ARG A 202 -6.70 21.16 9.68
CA ARG A 202 -8.08 21.54 10.05
C ARG A 202 -8.91 21.90 8.81
N ALA A 203 -8.35 22.69 7.89
CA ALA A 203 -9.01 23.02 6.62
C ALA A 203 -9.30 21.74 5.79
N ARG A 204 -8.36 20.80 5.73
CA ARG A 204 -8.56 19.52 5.04
C ARG A 204 -9.65 18.66 5.67
N ARG A 205 -9.89 18.73 6.97
CA ARG A 205 -11.04 18.04 7.60
C ARG A 205 -12.36 18.59 7.08
N LEU A 206 -12.49 19.89 6.94
CA LEU A 206 -13.68 20.50 6.32
C LEU A 206 -13.87 20.07 4.86
N LEU A 207 -12.79 19.77 4.17
CA LEU A 207 -12.81 19.22 2.80
C LEU A 207 -12.97 17.68 2.76
N ALA A 208 -13.45 17.07 3.84
CA ALA A 208 -13.55 15.63 4.00
C ALA A 208 -12.22 14.91 3.69
N GLY A 209 -11.10 15.51 4.03
CA GLY A 209 -9.74 14.99 3.80
C GLY A 209 -9.31 15.02 2.34
N ARG A 210 -10.03 15.61 1.41
CA ARG A 210 -9.63 15.69 0.00
C ARG A 210 -8.40 16.58 -0.18
N THR A 211 -7.51 16.18 -1.08
CA THR A 211 -6.38 16.97 -1.58
C THR A 211 -6.50 17.11 -3.08
N PHE A 212 -5.93 18.17 -3.62
CA PHE A 212 -6.08 18.50 -5.04
C PHE A 212 -4.69 18.61 -5.68
N SER A 213 -4.59 18.24 -6.96
CA SER A 213 -3.34 18.27 -7.72
C SER A 213 -2.82 19.70 -7.96
N GLU A 214 -3.74 20.63 -8.08
CA GLU A 214 -3.45 22.03 -8.41
C GLU A 214 -3.22 22.88 -7.16
N ALA A 215 -2.16 23.66 -7.16
CA ALA A 215 -1.88 24.60 -6.07
C ALA A 215 -3.01 25.63 -5.97
N GLY A 216 -3.51 25.83 -4.73
CA GLY A 216 -4.60 26.76 -4.47
C GLY A 216 -6.01 26.18 -4.63
N LEU A 217 -6.20 25.03 -5.27
CA LEU A 217 -7.54 24.45 -5.43
C LEU A 217 -8.16 24.01 -4.10
N GLU A 218 -7.36 23.64 -3.10
CA GLU A 218 -7.85 23.40 -1.73
C GLU A 218 -8.49 24.66 -1.13
N LEU A 219 -7.88 25.84 -1.35
CA LEU A 219 -8.41 27.10 -0.90
C LEU A 219 -9.74 27.44 -1.62
N ALA A 220 -9.78 27.32 -2.94
CA ALA A 220 -10.99 27.57 -3.72
C ALA A 220 -12.17 26.67 -3.27
N ARG A 221 -11.88 25.39 -2.99
CA ARG A 221 -12.89 24.44 -2.49
C ARG A 221 -13.31 24.74 -1.05
N LEU A 222 -12.40 25.24 -0.21
CA LEU A 222 -12.74 25.67 1.15
C LEU A 222 -13.74 26.85 1.13
N GLU A 223 -13.56 27.82 0.22
CA GLU A 223 -14.48 28.96 0.07
C GLU A 223 -15.92 28.55 -0.32
N LEU A 224 -16.07 27.40 -0.96
CA LEU A 224 -17.37 26.84 -1.34
C LEU A 224 -17.98 25.92 -0.26
N ASN A 225 -17.30 25.74 0.87
CA ASN A 225 -17.77 24.84 1.92
C ASN A 225 -18.68 25.57 2.91
N ALA A 226 -19.94 25.14 2.99
CA ALA A 226 -20.94 25.77 3.88
C ALA A 226 -20.52 25.72 5.37
N GLU A 227 -19.77 24.71 5.82
CA GLU A 227 -19.29 24.65 7.19
C GLU A 227 -18.28 25.77 7.52
N LEU A 228 -17.63 26.35 6.52
CA LEU A 228 -16.73 27.48 6.74
C LEU A 228 -17.47 28.67 7.36
N GLU A 229 -18.70 28.95 6.97
CA GLU A 229 -19.50 30.03 7.46
C GLU A 229 -19.91 29.89 8.93
N THR A 230 -19.94 28.69 9.46
CA THR A 230 -20.24 28.40 10.87
C THR A 230 -19.08 28.75 11.82
N LEU A 231 -17.87 28.96 11.27
CA LEU A 231 -16.67 29.25 12.05
C LEU A 231 -16.52 30.74 12.34
N THR A 232 -15.80 31.07 13.43
CA THR A 232 -15.47 32.46 13.74
C THR A 232 -14.66 33.12 12.63
N VAL A 233 -14.79 34.45 12.47
CA VAL A 233 -14.03 35.22 11.48
C VAL A 233 -12.53 34.98 11.57
N ARG A 234 -11.98 34.93 12.80
CA ARG A 234 -10.58 34.67 13.05
C ARG A 234 -10.18 33.28 12.56
N THR A 235 -10.94 32.24 12.88
CA THR A 235 -10.66 30.87 12.42
C THR A 235 -10.70 30.78 10.90
N ARG A 236 -11.70 31.40 10.25
CA ARG A 236 -11.78 31.46 8.78
C ARG A 236 -10.52 32.07 8.17
N SER A 237 -10.08 33.20 8.73
CA SER A 237 -8.88 33.90 8.29
C SER A 237 -7.63 33.03 8.44
N ASP A 238 -7.47 32.37 9.58
CA ASP A 238 -6.32 31.47 9.86
C ASP A 238 -6.26 30.28 8.89
N LEU A 239 -7.41 29.65 8.60
CA LEU A 239 -7.50 28.55 7.65
C LEU A 239 -7.12 28.99 6.23
N ARG A 240 -7.63 30.13 5.78
CA ARG A 240 -7.32 30.73 4.48
C ARG A 240 -5.84 31.06 4.35
N ALA A 241 -5.27 31.69 5.35
CA ALA A 241 -3.85 32.05 5.37
C ALA A 241 -2.95 30.79 5.33
N ALA A 242 -3.31 29.76 6.08
CA ALA A 242 -2.55 28.49 6.10
C ALA A 242 -2.59 27.78 4.74
N LEU A 243 -3.75 27.69 4.08
CA LEU A 243 -3.85 27.08 2.76
C LEU A 243 -3.14 27.89 1.67
N ARG A 244 -3.14 29.22 1.74
CA ARG A 244 -2.35 30.07 0.83
C ARG A 244 -0.85 29.77 0.94
N LEU A 245 -0.33 29.70 2.16
CA LEU A 245 1.08 29.36 2.39
C LEU A 245 1.40 27.96 1.89
N TYR A 246 0.49 27.00 2.06
CA TYR A 246 0.72 25.66 1.59
C TYR A 246 0.65 25.56 0.05
N ALA A 247 -0.24 26.30 -0.59
CA ALA A 247 -0.30 26.43 -2.04
C ALA A 247 0.97 27.06 -2.62
N GLU A 248 1.48 28.12 -1.99
CA GLU A 248 2.76 28.75 -2.38
C GLU A 248 3.93 27.78 -2.30
N TYR A 249 4.03 27.00 -1.23
CA TYR A 249 5.04 25.96 -1.07
C TYR A 249 4.98 24.93 -2.20
N LEU A 250 3.79 24.47 -2.55
CA LEU A 250 3.60 23.47 -3.61
C LEU A 250 3.94 24.02 -5.00
N ASP A 251 3.56 25.26 -5.30
CA ASP A 251 3.87 25.92 -6.56
C ASP A 251 5.40 26.05 -6.75
N ARG A 252 6.10 26.51 -5.71
CA ARG A 252 7.57 26.59 -5.73
C ARG A 252 8.23 25.22 -5.94
N LYS A 253 7.70 24.17 -5.30
CA LYS A 253 8.18 22.80 -5.47
C LYS A 253 7.95 22.30 -6.89
N GLY A 254 6.80 22.58 -7.48
CA GLY A 254 6.47 22.24 -8.86
C GLY A 254 7.43 22.91 -9.86
N LYS A 255 7.67 24.19 -9.72
CA LYS A 255 8.62 24.94 -10.55
C LYS A 255 10.05 24.40 -10.44
N ALA A 256 10.50 24.06 -9.22
CA ALA A 256 11.82 23.48 -9.01
C ALA A 256 11.97 22.08 -9.65
N ALA A 257 10.92 21.27 -9.62
CA ALA A 257 10.91 19.96 -10.27
C ALA A 257 10.99 20.08 -11.81
N HIS A 258 10.21 20.97 -12.41
CA HIS A 258 10.24 21.23 -13.85
C HIS A 258 11.61 21.75 -14.32
N SER A 259 12.23 22.66 -13.55
CA SER A 259 13.57 23.16 -13.86
C SER A 259 14.64 22.05 -13.84
N ARG A 260 14.56 21.12 -12.89
CA ARG A 260 15.48 19.95 -12.82
C ARG A 260 15.30 19.03 -14.01
N ILE A 261 14.06 18.71 -14.39
CA ILE A 261 13.76 17.86 -15.55
C ILE A 261 14.28 18.51 -16.84
N ALA A 262 14.01 19.79 -17.04
CA ALA A 262 14.51 20.54 -18.20
C ALA A 262 16.06 20.57 -18.28
N LYS A 263 16.75 20.67 -17.13
CA LYS A 263 18.21 20.61 -17.06
C LYS A 263 18.74 19.22 -17.42
N ILE A 264 18.13 18.15 -16.92
CA ILE A 264 18.51 16.76 -17.24
C ILE A 264 18.29 16.48 -18.73
N SER A 265 17.16 16.89 -19.30
CA SER A 265 16.88 16.73 -20.74
C SER A 265 17.90 17.47 -21.65
N ARG A 266 18.38 18.63 -21.20
CA ARG A 266 19.43 19.38 -21.95
C ARG A 266 20.84 18.77 -21.82
N MET A 267 21.09 17.98 -20.77
CA MET A 267 22.39 17.29 -20.60
C MET A 267 22.40 15.90 -21.28
N ALA A 268 21.24 15.39 -21.68
CA ALA A 268 21.09 14.11 -22.37
C ALA A 268 20.90 14.27 -23.90
N ALA A 269 20.78 15.50 -24.41
CA ALA A 269 20.78 15.89 -25.83
C ALA A 269 22.13 16.44 -26.22
#